data_820338b1a531409faa4860f15300d493
#
_entry.id   820338b1a531409faa4860f15300d493
#
_cell.length_a   1.000
_cell.length_b   1.000
_cell.length_c   1.000
_cell.angle_alpha   90.00
_cell.angle_beta   90.00
_cell.angle_gamma   90.00
#
_symmetry.space_group_name_H-M   'P 1'
#
loop_
_entity.id
_entity.type
_entity.pdbx_description
1 polymer ?
#
loop_
_entity_poly.entity_id
_entity_poly.type
_entity_poly.pdbx_seq_one_letter_code
_entity_poly.pdbx_strand_id
1 'polypeptide(L)'
;MSGDAFAEFERAGWERAASHYEDCWTDTGLFVEALLDAAAVRAGSRLLDVACGPGFVSEAAAARGAVPVGVDLATAMVERARARCPDLTFVVGDALRLPFPDASFDAVTMNFGILHVSQPERALAEARRVLVPDGRLAFTTWMAQGNATDEISDAALAEHAIAVEGPEGPSYYVFAEPDECRHALAGCGFDLGSLRMDTVTALWRVPSADSLFQAQLHAGVRTAAVLRAQPPERLEAIRSAIADGVRRYADGDAFALPIAARLISAGPSGAGGDGREHR
;
A
#
# COMPACT_ATOMS: atom_id res chain seq x y z
N MET A 1 0.50 16.83 17.45
CA MET A 1 -0.27 17.61 16.45
C MET A 1 0.11 17.28 15.00
N SER A 2 1.37 16.87 14.69
CA SER A 2 1.79 16.54 13.31
C SER A 2 1.13 15.28 12.71
N GLY A 3 0.89 14.24 13.51
CA GLY A 3 0.27 13.00 13.04
C GLY A 3 -1.15 13.17 12.49
N ASP A 4 -1.92 14.04 13.08
CA ASP A 4 -3.30 14.31 12.67
C ASP A 4 -3.36 15.06 11.34
N ALA A 5 -2.43 15.99 11.08
CA ALA A 5 -2.38 16.76 9.83
C ALA A 5 -2.05 15.88 8.62
N PHE A 6 -1.11 14.92 8.76
CA PHE A 6 -0.78 13.98 7.71
C PHE A 6 -1.93 13.00 7.43
N ALA A 7 -2.53 12.44 8.47
CA ALA A 7 -3.65 11.52 8.32
C ALA A 7 -4.86 12.21 7.64
N GLU A 8 -5.17 13.46 7.99
CA GLU A 8 -6.23 14.23 7.35
C GLU A 8 -5.89 14.56 5.88
N PHE A 9 -4.64 14.89 5.58
CA PHE A 9 -4.17 15.12 4.22
C PHE A 9 -4.31 13.87 3.35
N GLU A 10 -3.86 12.70 3.84
CA GLU A 10 -4.00 11.43 3.14
C GLU A 10 -5.48 11.06 2.95
N ARG A 11 -6.30 11.15 4.03
CA ARG A 11 -7.74 10.90 3.95
C ARG A 11 -8.41 11.75 2.87
N ALA A 12 -8.20 13.07 2.92
CA ALA A 12 -8.78 13.99 1.95
C ALA A 12 -8.25 13.75 0.52
N GLY A 13 -7.01 13.29 0.39
CA GLY A 13 -6.39 12.88 -0.87
C GLY A 13 -7.08 11.66 -1.46
N TRP A 14 -7.26 10.61 -0.68
CA TRP A 14 -7.90 9.37 -1.09
C TRP A 14 -9.41 9.54 -1.38
N GLU A 15 -10.11 10.41 -0.65
CA GLU A 15 -11.49 10.79 -0.99
C GLU A 15 -11.59 11.35 -2.42
N ARG A 16 -10.62 12.19 -2.84
CA ARG A 16 -10.58 12.76 -4.19
C ARG A 16 -10.12 11.74 -5.25
N ALA A 17 -9.18 10.88 -4.91
CA ALA A 17 -8.58 9.92 -5.83
C ALA A 17 -9.52 8.75 -6.16
N ALA A 18 -10.45 8.42 -5.27
CA ALA A 18 -11.27 7.23 -5.35
C ALA A 18 -12.00 7.04 -6.69
N SER A 19 -12.49 8.13 -7.31
CA SER A 19 -13.20 8.06 -8.59
C SER A 19 -12.33 7.71 -9.79
N HIS A 20 -11.01 7.84 -9.67
CA HIS A 20 -10.04 7.60 -10.75
C HIS A 20 -9.11 6.43 -10.47
N TYR A 21 -9.09 5.92 -9.24
CA TYR A 21 -8.09 4.96 -8.80
C TYR A 21 -8.08 3.67 -9.62
N GLU A 22 -9.25 3.08 -9.86
CA GLU A 22 -9.38 1.81 -10.58
C GLU A 22 -8.97 1.90 -12.05
N ASP A 23 -9.11 3.08 -12.67
CA ASP A 23 -8.74 3.32 -14.06
C ASP A 23 -7.26 3.68 -14.22
N CYS A 24 -6.65 4.26 -13.18
CA CYS A 24 -5.31 4.81 -13.24
C CYS A 24 -4.25 3.90 -12.60
N TRP A 25 -4.52 3.33 -11.41
CA TRP A 25 -3.58 2.51 -10.67
C TRP A 25 -3.94 1.03 -10.74
N THR A 26 -3.62 0.40 -11.86
CA THR A 26 -3.79 -1.05 -12.04
C THR A 26 -2.53 -1.84 -11.62
N ASP A 27 -1.44 -1.17 -11.33
CA ASP A 27 -0.14 -1.74 -10.96
C ASP A 27 -0.15 -2.42 -9.60
N THR A 28 -0.82 -1.82 -8.59
CA THR A 28 -0.93 -2.40 -7.24
C THR A 28 -1.63 -3.76 -7.24
N GLY A 29 -2.53 -3.99 -8.22
CA GLY A 29 -3.18 -5.28 -8.44
C GLY A 29 -2.22 -6.40 -8.83
N LEU A 30 -1.06 -6.07 -9.44
CA LEU A 30 -0.05 -7.05 -9.89
C LEU A 30 0.64 -7.77 -8.72
N PHE A 31 0.54 -7.25 -7.50
CA PHE A 31 1.17 -7.82 -6.30
C PHE A 31 0.19 -8.60 -5.42
N VAL A 32 -1.11 -8.58 -5.72
CA VAL A 32 -2.17 -9.15 -4.87
C VAL A 32 -2.00 -10.65 -4.64
N GLU A 33 -1.72 -11.42 -5.70
CA GLU A 33 -1.58 -12.87 -5.56
C GLU A 33 -0.37 -13.23 -4.68
N ALA A 34 0.78 -12.58 -4.88
CA ALA A 34 1.97 -12.78 -4.05
C ALA A 34 1.72 -12.38 -2.59
N LEU A 35 0.98 -11.28 -2.36
CA LEU A 35 0.60 -10.83 -1.03
C LEU A 35 -0.28 -11.86 -0.30
N LEU A 36 -1.31 -12.38 -0.97
CA LEU A 36 -2.19 -13.40 -0.40
C LEU A 36 -1.47 -14.71 -0.10
N ASP A 37 -0.50 -15.11 -0.94
CA ASP A 37 0.36 -16.28 -0.70
C ASP A 37 1.26 -16.06 0.51
N ALA A 38 1.89 -14.87 0.63
CA ALA A 38 2.73 -14.51 1.77
C ALA A 38 1.94 -14.45 3.09
N ALA A 39 0.66 -14.04 3.03
CA ALA A 39 -0.26 -14.06 4.16
C ALA A 39 -0.85 -15.45 4.44
N ALA A 40 -0.49 -16.48 3.67
CA ALA A 40 -1.02 -17.86 3.75
C ALA A 40 -2.56 -17.93 3.67
N VAL A 41 -3.18 -17.06 2.87
CA VAL A 41 -4.64 -17.00 2.69
C VAL A 41 -5.13 -18.21 1.90
N ARG A 42 -6.13 -18.91 2.46
CA ARG A 42 -6.75 -20.10 1.90
C ARG A 42 -8.27 -20.10 2.15
N ALA A 43 -8.97 -21.06 1.58
CA ALA A 43 -10.39 -21.21 1.82
C ALA A 43 -10.71 -21.29 3.31
N GLY A 44 -11.69 -20.52 3.76
CA GLY A 44 -12.11 -20.39 5.14
C GLY A 44 -11.25 -19.43 6.00
N SER A 45 -10.12 -18.89 5.52
CA SER A 45 -9.34 -17.91 6.26
C SER A 45 -10.14 -16.62 6.50
N ARG A 46 -10.21 -16.15 7.74
CA ARG A 46 -10.71 -14.82 8.09
C ARG A 46 -9.61 -13.82 7.79
N LEU A 47 -9.78 -13.01 6.76
CA LEU A 47 -8.80 -12.03 6.32
C LEU A 47 -9.25 -10.61 6.71
N LEU A 48 -8.36 -9.81 7.26
CA LEU A 48 -8.50 -8.36 7.33
C LEU A 48 -7.61 -7.70 6.28
N ASP A 49 -8.22 -6.96 5.37
CA ASP A 49 -7.56 -6.17 4.34
C ASP A 49 -7.54 -4.71 4.80
N VAL A 50 -6.39 -4.23 5.28
CA VAL A 50 -6.20 -2.88 5.85
C VAL A 50 -5.73 -1.92 4.76
N ALA A 51 -6.31 -0.71 4.72
CA ALA A 51 -6.20 0.23 3.61
C ALA A 51 -6.64 -0.46 2.30
N CYS A 52 -7.84 -1.04 2.33
CA CYS A 52 -8.34 -1.92 1.28
C CYS A 52 -8.61 -1.21 -0.05
N GLY A 53 -8.65 0.14 -0.06
CA GLY A 53 -8.99 0.91 -1.24
C GLY A 53 -10.30 0.45 -1.87
N PRO A 54 -10.37 0.26 -3.21
CA PRO A 54 -11.57 -0.23 -3.88
C PRO A 54 -11.76 -1.76 -3.79
N GLY A 55 -11.02 -2.47 -2.94
CA GLY A 55 -11.27 -3.87 -2.57
C GLY A 55 -10.60 -4.94 -3.43
N PHE A 56 -9.51 -4.65 -4.16
CA PHE A 56 -8.83 -5.63 -5.03
C PHE A 56 -8.32 -6.86 -4.28
N VAL A 57 -7.69 -6.67 -3.11
CA VAL A 57 -7.17 -7.78 -2.29
C VAL A 57 -8.33 -8.58 -1.71
N SER A 58 -9.35 -7.89 -1.20
CA SER A 58 -10.56 -8.53 -0.66
C SER A 58 -11.28 -9.38 -1.70
N GLU A 59 -11.43 -8.88 -2.95
CA GLU A 59 -12.03 -9.61 -4.08
C GLU A 59 -11.24 -10.89 -4.39
N ALA A 60 -9.92 -10.77 -4.55
CA ALA A 60 -9.05 -11.91 -4.83
C ALA A 60 -9.04 -12.94 -3.70
N ALA A 61 -9.06 -12.50 -2.45
CA ALA A 61 -9.17 -13.39 -1.30
C ALA A 61 -10.49 -14.15 -1.26
N ALA A 62 -11.60 -13.49 -1.56
CA ALA A 62 -12.92 -14.13 -1.67
C ALA A 62 -12.94 -15.18 -2.79
N ALA A 63 -12.29 -14.91 -3.92
CA ALA A 63 -12.15 -15.87 -5.01
C ALA A 63 -11.35 -17.13 -4.60
N ARG A 64 -10.44 -17.02 -3.61
CA ARG A 64 -9.75 -18.17 -2.97
C ARG A 64 -10.63 -18.89 -1.92
N GLY A 65 -11.85 -18.41 -1.68
CA GLY A 65 -12.77 -18.97 -0.67
C GLY A 65 -12.49 -18.49 0.76
N ALA A 66 -11.68 -17.44 0.94
CA ALA A 66 -11.50 -16.77 2.23
C ALA A 66 -12.74 -15.92 2.59
N VAL A 67 -12.78 -15.46 3.83
CA VAL A 67 -13.82 -14.57 4.36
C VAL A 67 -13.16 -13.21 4.67
N PRO A 68 -13.05 -12.31 3.67
CA PRO A 68 -12.40 -11.03 3.85
C PRO A 68 -13.32 -9.99 4.50
N VAL A 69 -12.70 -9.10 5.26
CA VAL A 69 -13.26 -7.82 5.70
C VAL A 69 -12.26 -6.74 5.30
N GLY A 70 -12.70 -5.73 4.54
CA GLY A 70 -11.87 -4.59 4.19
C GLY A 70 -12.10 -3.42 5.13
N VAL A 71 -11.02 -2.69 5.46
CA VAL A 71 -11.07 -1.42 6.21
C VAL A 71 -10.25 -0.37 5.50
N ASP A 72 -10.81 0.84 5.35
CA ASP A 72 -10.12 1.99 4.77
C ASP A 72 -10.49 3.28 5.50
N LEU A 73 -9.56 4.24 5.53
CA LEU A 73 -9.76 5.54 6.17
C LEU A 73 -10.68 6.45 5.33
N ALA A 74 -10.66 6.32 4.01
CA ALA A 74 -11.43 7.13 3.08
C ALA A 74 -12.80 6.49 2.82
N THR A 75 -13.87 7.24 3.10
CA THR A 75 -15.25 6.80 2.87
C THR A 75 -15.50 6.49 1.39
N ALA A 76 -15.00 7.32 0.49
CA ALA A 76 -15.16 7.12 -0.95
C ALA A 76 -14.51 5.83 -1.44
N MET A 77 -13.37 5.40 -0.87
CA MET A 77 -12.76 4.10 -1.17
C MET A 77 -13.66 2.95 -0.71
N VAL A 78 -14.18 3.02 0.51
CA VAL A 78 -15.11 2.00 1.04
C VAL A 78 -16.38 1.90 0.20
N GLU A 79 -16.93 3.02 -0.28
CA GLU A 79 -18.10 3.04 -1.18
C GLU A 79 -17.78 2.38 -2.53
N ARG A 80 -16.59 2.61 -3.09
CA ARG A 80 -16.12 1.93 -4.30
C ARG A 80 -15.97 0.42 -4.07
N ALA A 81 -15.37 0.01 -2.96
CA ALA A 81 -15.22 -1.39 -2.60
C ALA A 81 -16.58 -2.11 -2.46
N ARG A 82 -17.56 -1.47 -1.82
CA ARG A 82 -18.93 -1.99 -1.71
C ARG A 82 -19.66 -2.09 -3.05
N ALA A 83 -19.45 -1.11 -3.93
CA ALA A 83 -20.02 -1.14 -5.28
C ALA A 83 -19.41 -2.26 -6.13
N ARG A 84 -18.09 -2.49 -6.00
CA ARG A 84 -17.35 -3.54 -6.71
C ARG A 84 -17.69 -4.94 -6.20
N CYS A 85 -17.76 -5.11 -4.88
CA CYS A 85 -17.94 -6.40 -4.21
C CYS A 85 -19.11 -6.32 -3.21
N PRO A 86 -20.37 -6.28 -3.68
CA PRO A 86 -21.55 -6.03 -2.82
C PRO A 86 -21.78 -7.13 -1.78
N ASP A 87 -21.26 -8.33 -1.97
CA ASP A 87 -21.39 -9.46 -1.06
C ASP A 87 -20.31 -9.49 0.03
N LEU A 88 -19.31 -8.60 -0.04
CA LEU A 88 -18.24 -8.53 0.94
C LEU A 88 -18.45 -7.41 1.95
N THR A 89 -17.80 -7.52 3.11
CA THR A 89 -17.91 -6.53 4.18
C THR A 89 -16.78 -5.52 4.09
N PHE A 90 -17.14 -4.23 4.04
CA PHE A 90 -16.20 -3.11 4.08
C PHE A 90 -16.63 -2.08 5.11
N VAL A 91 -15.68 -1.58 5.91
CA VAL A 91 -15.92 -0.60 6.96
C VAL A 91 -14.98 0.59 6.83
N VAL A 92 -15.45 1.77 7.20
CA VAL A 92 -14.58 2.94 7.36
C VAL A 92 -13.88 2.82 8.71
N GLY A 93 -12.55 2.93 8.73
CA GLY A 93 -11.78 2.80 9.95
C GLY A 93 -10.33 3.21 9.79
N ASP A 94 -9.67 3.46 10.91
CA ASP A 94 -8.28 3.90 10.98
C ASP A 94 -7.38 2.71 11.31
N ALA A 95 -6.33 2.50 10.50
CA ALA A 95 -5.30 1.47 10.73
C ALA A 95 -4.58 1.64 12.08
N LEU A 96 -4.57 2.86 12.64
CA LEU A 96 -4.00 3.15 13.96
C LEU A 96 -4.89 2.71 15.12
N ARG A 97 -6.15 2.35 14.85
CA ARG A 97 -7.13 1.86 15.81
C ARG A 97 -8.21 1.05 15.11
N LEU A 98 -7.85 -0.18 14.76
CA LEU A 98 -8.75 -1.08 14.04
C LEU A 98 -10.02 -1.39 14.86
N PRO A 99 -11.22 -1.26 14.26
CA PRO A 99 -12.49 -1.45 14.96
C PRO A 99 -12.86 -2.93 15.12
N PHE A 100 -11.88 -3.78 15.44
CA PHE A 100 -12.07 -5.23 15.57
C PHE A 100 -11.48 -5.72 16.90
N PRO A 101 -12.06 -6.80 17.50
CA PRO A 101 -11.52 -7.43 18.70
C PRO A 101 -10.12 -8.02 18.47
N ASP A 102 -9.41 -8.28 19.56
CA ASP A 102 -8.14 -9.01 19.54
C ASP A 102 -8.35 -10.42 18.97
N ALA A 103 -7.35 -10.98 18.33
CA ALA A 103 -7.32 -12.35 17.82
C ALA A 103 -8.56 -12.73 16.97
N SER A 104 -8.99 -11.84 16.08
CA SER A 104 -10.16 -12.00 15.23
C SER A 104 -9.87 -12.57 13.84
N PHE A 105 -8.64 -12.41 13.35
CA PHE A 105 -8.27 -12.75 11.98
C PHE A 105 -7.13 -13.74 11.90
N ASP A 106 -7.21 -14.62 10.90
CA ASP A 106 -6.18 -15.60 10.60
C ASP A 106 -5.07 -14.98 9.73
N ALA A 107 -5.42 -13.95 8.95
CA ALA A 107 -4.49 -13.17 8.14
C ALA A 107 -4.83 -11.68 8.18
N VAL A 108 -3.80 -10.84 8.11
CA VAL A 108 -3.93 -9.39 7.88
C VAL A 108 -3.07 -9.02 6.68
N THR A 109 -3.64 -8.29 5.73
CA THR A 109 -2.94 -7.76 4.56
C THR A 109 -2.97 -6.24 4.54
N MET A 110 -1.93 -5.64 3.94
CA MET A 110 -1.86 -4.21 3.68
C MET A 110 -1.09 -3.97 2.37
N ASN A 111 -1.83 -3.87 1.25
CA ASN A 111 -1.22 -3.71 -0.07
C ASN A 111 -0.92 -2.23 -0.33
N PHE A 112 0.35 -1.83 -0.23
CA PHE A 112 0.81 -0.43 -0.34
C PHE A 112 0.08 0.56 0.58
N GLY A 113 -0.55 0.09 1.65
CA GLY A 113 -1.24 0.95 2.61
C GLY A 113 -0.32 1.55 3.67
N ILE A 114 0.72 0.81 4.10
CA ILE A 114 1.56 1.17 5.24
C ILE A 114 2.27 2.52 5.08
N LEU A 115 2.65 2.87 3.86
CA LEU A 115 3.33 4.12 3.52
C LEU A 115 2.42 5.37 3.60
N HIS A 116 1.10 5.18 3.70
CA HIS A 116 0.09 6.23 3.82
C HIS A 116 -0.40 6.43 5.26
N VAL A 117 0.15 5.69 6.21
CA VAL A 117 -0.23 5.75 7.63
C VAL A 117 0.76 6.62 8.40
N SER A 118 0.27 7.60 9.16
CA SER A 118 1.12 8.58 9.89
C SER A 118 2.04 7.97 10.95
N GLN A 119 1.68 6.80 11.50
CA GLN A 119 2.43 6.05 12.50
C GLN A 119 2.47 4.57 12.10
N PRO A 120 3.37 4.19 11.16
CA PRO A 120 3.39 2.83 10.60
C PRO A 120 3.57 1.72 11.64
N GLU A 121 4.42 1.92 12.66
CA GLU A 121 4.64 0.94 13.72
C GLU A 121 3.36 0.72 14.55
N ARG A 122 2.57 1.76 14.78
CA ARG A 122 1.29 1.61 15.47
C ARG A 122 0.28 0.81 14.65
N ALA A 123 0.26 0.99 13.32
CA ALA A 123 -0.56 0.17 12.44
C ALA A 123 -0.10 -1.30 12.46
N LEU A 124 1.22 -1.57 12.50
CA LEU A 124 1.74 -2.92 12.69
C LEU A 124 1.34 -3.51 14.03
N ALA A 125 1.36 -2.73 15.12
CA ALA A 125 0.91 -3.17 16.44
C ALA A 125 -0.59 -3.51 16.46
N GLU A 126 -1.44 -2.73 15.81
CA GLU A 126 -2.87 -3.02 15.64
C GLU A 126 -3.10 -4.28 14.78
N ALA A 127 -2.35 -4.43 13.67
CA ALA A 127 -2.37 -5.65 12.89
C ALA A 127 -2.01 -6.88 13.73
N ARG A 128 -0.96 -6.76 14.59
CA ARG A 128 -0.57 -7.80 15.53
C ARG A 128 -1.68 -8.12 16.54
N ARG A 129 -2.34 -7.10 17.08
CA ARG A 129 -3.41 -7.25 18.08
C ARG A 129 -4.58 -8.06 17.54
N VAL A 130 -5.01 -7.77 16.31
CA VAL A 130 -6.18 -8.44 15.70
C VAL A 130 -5.87 -9.81 15.12
N LEU A 131 -4.60 -10.18 14.94
CA LEU A 131 -4.17 -11.51 14.50
C LEU A 131 -4.29 -12.55 15.61
N VAL A 132 -4.81 -13.73 15.26
CA VAL A 132 -4.72 -14.92 16.14
C VAL A 132 -3.26 -15.33 16.36
N PRO A 133 -2.95 -16.12 17.41
CA PRO A 133 -1.56 -16.53 17.72
C PRO A 133 -0.80 -17.16 16.55
N ASP A 134 -1.49 -17.97 15.72
CA ASP A 134 -0.91 -18.63 14.54
C ASP A 134 -1.23 -17.89 13.23
N GLY A 135 -1.70 -16.64 13.32
CA GLY A 135 -2.06 -15.82 12.18
C GLY A 135 -0.82 -15.28 11.43
N ARG A 136 -1.06 -14.58 10.32
CA ARG A 136 0.03 -14.04 9.51
C ARG A 136 -0.28 -12.64 8.99
N LEU A 137 0.67 -11.73 9.18
CA LEU A 137 0.71 -10.42 8.52
C LEU A 137 1.44 -10.58 7.19
N ALA A 138 0.93 -9.91 6.13
CA ALA A 138 1.71 -9.60 4.95
C ALA A 138 1.41 -8.18 4.47
N PHE A 139 2.43 -7.47 4.03
CA PHE A 139 2.27 -6.14 3.45
C PHE A 139 3.29 -5.86 2.36
N THR A 140 2.97 -4.90 1.50
CA THR A 140 3.86 -4.41 0.46
C THR A 140 4.23 -2.95 0.70
N THR A 141 5.43 -2.58 0.28
CA THR A 141 5.90 -1.20 0.19
C THR A 141 6.74 -1.04 -1.06
N TRP A 142 6.85 0.18 -1.56
CA TRP A 142 7.67 0.44 -2.73
C TRP A 142 9.16 0.26 -2.41
N MET A 143 9.95 -0.04 -3.42
CA MET A 143 11.40 -0.04 -3.36
C MET A 143 11.94 1.21 -4.03
N ALA A 144 12.98 1.82 -3.45
CA ALA A 144 13.64 2.98 -4.04
C ALA A 144 14.36 2.68 -5.37
N GLN A 145 14.58 1.40 -5.68
CA GLN A 145 15.27 0.96 -6.90
C GLN A 145 14.41 -0.03 -7.66
N GLY A 146 14.47 0.03 -8.99
CA GLY A 146 13.74 -0.88 -9.86
C GLY A 146 12.30 -0.44 -10.14
N ASN A 147 11.94 0.80 -9.81
CA ASN A 147 10.67 1.43 -10.11
C ASN A 147 10.84 2.51 -11.18
N ALA A 148 10.57 2.17 -12.43
CA ALA A 148 10.64 3.13 -13.52
C ALA A 148 9.65 4.30 -13.32
N THR A 149 8.52 4.06 -12.65
CA THR A 149 7.52 5.09 -12.34
C THR A 149 8.07 6.19 -11.45
N ASP A 150 8.79 5.80 -10.37
CA ASP A 150 9.38 6.74 -9.43
C ASP A 150 10.59 7.44 -10.06
N GLU A 151 11.49 6.69 -10.73
CA GLU A 151 12.66 7.26 -11.42
C GLU A 151 12.27 8.32 -12.45
N ILE A 152 11.24 8.06 -13.26
CA ILE A 152 10.73 9.01 -14.27
C ILE A 152 10.14 10.24 -13.59
N SER A 153 9.32 10.04 -12.57
CA SER A 153 8.57 11.11 -11.92
C SER A 153 9.48 12.00 -11.10
N ASP A 154 10.39 11.40 -10.33
CA ASP A 154 11.35 12.13 -9.49
C ASP A 154 12.29 12.99 -10.36
N ALA A 155 12.76 12.43 -11.49
CA ALA A 155 13.58 13.19 -12.43
C ALA A 155 12.83 14.40 -13.02
N ALA A 156 11.57 14.20 -13.44
CA ALA A 156 10.75 15.28 -14.00
C ALA A 156 10.40 16.35 -12.96
N LEU A 157 10.10 15.96 -11.73
CA LEU A 157 9.81 16.88 -10.63
C LEU A 157 11.06 17.63 -10.20
N ALA A 158 12.23 16.98 -10.10
CA ALA A 158 13.47 17.62 -9.72
C ALA A 158 13.90 18.69 -10.73
N GLU A 159 13.63 18.48 -12.02
CA GLU A 159 14.03 19.41 -13.08
C GLU A 159 13.05 20.59 -13.23
N HIS A 160 11.75 20.34 -13.11
CA HIS A 160 10.72 21.30 -13.52
C HIS A 160 9.83 21.83 -12.41
N ALA A 161 9.69 21.12 -11.28
CA ALA A 161 8.76 21.55 -10.23
C ALA A 161 9.33 22.67 -9.36
N ILE A 162 8.45 23.56 -8.90
CA ILE A 162 8.74 24.38 -7.73
C ILE A 162 8.41 23.60 -6.46
N ALA A 163 9.19 23.84 -5.40
CA ALA A 163 8.98 23.17 -4.12
C ALA A 163 7.60 23.51 -3.56
N VAL A 164 6.93 22.50 -3.02
CA VAL A 164 5.63 22.60 -2.36
C VAL A 164 5.75 22.00 -0.98
N GLU A 165 5.41 22.79 0.05
CA GLU A 165 5.36 22.30 1.41
C GLU A 165 4.11 21.43 1.62
N GLY A 166 4.26 20.32 2.32
CA GLY A 166 3.19 19.41 2.70
C GLY A 166 3.39 18.90 4.13
N PRO A 167 2.40 18.22 4.70
CA PRO A 167 2.56 17.61 6.02
C PRO A 167 3.64 16.52 5.99
N GLU A 168 4.47 16.47 7.02
CA GLU A 168 5.45 15.42 7.19
C GLU A 168 4.77 14.06 7.42
N GLY A 169 5.27 13.03 6.75
CA GLY A 169 4.78 11.67 6.84
C GLY A 169 5.88 10.65 6.56
N PRO A 170 5.59 9.35 6.64
CA PRO A 170 6.57 8.31 6.37
C PRO A 170 7.05 8.37 4.91
N SER A 171 8.24 7.84 4.67
CA SER A 171 8.73 7.63 3.31
C SER A 171 7.81 6.72 2.51
N TYR A 172 7.75 6.88 1.18
CA TYR A 172 7.14 5.90 0.28
C TYR A 172 7.82 4.52 0.34
N TYR A 173 9.06 4.49 0.84
CA TYR A 173 9.90 3.29 0.97
C TYR A 173 10.00 2.80 2.42
N VAL A 174 9.08 3.23 3.31
CA VAL A 174 9.06 2.81 4.71
C VAL A 174 9.08 1.27 4.80
N PHE A 175 9.98 0.74 5.63
CA PHE A 175 10.21 -0.70 5.81
C PHE A 175 10.73 -1.46 4.56
N ALA A 176 11.13 -0.77 3.50
CA ALA A 176 11.78 -1.42 2.36
C ALA A 176 13.16 -1.97 2.70
N GLU A 177 13.87 -1.27 3.61
CA GLU A 177 15.17 -1.70 4.08
C GLU A 177 15.05 -2.78 5.17
N PRO A 178 15.84 -3.90 5.06
CA PRO A 178 15.69 -5.05 5.95
C PRO A 178 15.85 -4.73 7.44
N ASP A 179 16.81 -3.90 7.81
CA ASP A 179 17.11 -3.61 9.22
C ASP A 179 16.02 -2.73 9.85
N GLU A 180 15.51 -1.74 9.14
CA GLU A 180 14.37 -0.91 9.55
C GLU A 180 13.13 -1.78 9.80
N CYS A 181 12.79 -2.62 8.81
CA CYS A 181 11.65 -3.52 8.89
C CYS A 181 11.76 -4.53 10.06
N ARG A 182 12.94 -5.14 10.25
CA ARG A 182 13.19 -6.05 11.37
C ARG A 182 12.97 -5.37 12.71
N HIS A 183 13.51 -4.16 12.87
CA HIS A 183 13.38 -3.39 14.10
C HIS A 183 11.91 -3.07 14.41
N ALA A 184 11.17 -2.58 13.43
CA ALA A 184 9.75 -2.25 13.58
C ALA A 184 8.91 -3.48 13.94
N LEU A 185 9.07 -4.59 13.21
CA LEU A 185 8.31 -5.83 13.46
C LEU A 185 8.62 -6.44 14.83
N ALA A 186 9.89 -6.45 15.25
CA ALA A 186 10.29 -6.92 16.59
C ALA A 186 9.61 -6.07 17.68
N GLY A 187 9.66 -4.74 17.55
CA GLY A 187 9.01 -3.81 18.47
C GLY A 187 7.49 -3.97 18.56
N CYS A 188 6.85 -4.46 17.49
CA CYS A 188 5.41 -4.72 17.44
C CYS A 188 5.01 -6.16 17.84
N GLY A 189 5.95 -7.01 18.27
CA GLY A 189 5.65 -8.36 18.77
C GLY A 189 5.47 -9.40 17.66
N PHE A 190 6.13 -9.23 16.51
CA PHE A 190 6.25 -10.25 15.48
C PHE A 190 7.50 -11.11 15.66
N ASP A 191 7.40 -12.38 15.27
CA ASP A 191 8.50 -13.34 15.31
C ASP A 191 9.45 -13.17 14.14
N LEU A 192 10.67 -12.71 14.41
CA LEU A 192 11.70 -12.54 13.38
C LEU A 192 12.18 -13.87 12.78
N GLY A 193 11.98 -15.01 13.44
CA GLY A 193 12.25 -16.33 12.88
C GLY A 193 11.29 -16.69 11.74
N SER A 194 10.07 -16.15 11.79
CA SER A 194 9.03 -16.33 10.77
C SER A 194 9.07 -15.28 9.66
N LEU A 195 9.88 -14.21 9.84
CA LEU A 195 9.96 -13.10 8.88
C LEU A 195 10.45 -13.58 7.50
N ARG A 196 9.74 -13.17 6.48
CA ARG A 196 10.14 -13.28 5.06
C ARG A 196 10.10 -11.90 4.44
N MET A 197 11.10 -11.59 3.65
CA MET A 197 11.22 -10.34 2.89
C MET A 197 11.68 -10.68 1.48
N ASP A 198 10.77 -10.52 0.54
CA ASP A 198 11.00 -10.83 -0.86
C ASP A 198 10.92 -9.55 -1.71
N THR A 199 11.62 -9.53 -2.82
CA THR A 199 11.43 -8.53 -3.87
C THR A 199 10.53 -9.12 -4.94
N VAL A 200 9.37 -8.51 -5.15
CA VAL A 200 8.46 -8.88 -6.24
C VAL A 200 8.57 -7.82 -7.33
N THR A 201 8.80 -8.25 -8.56
CA THR A 201 8.87 -7.37 -9.74
C THR A 201 7.70 -7.65 -10.67
N ALA A 202 7.21 -6.61 -11.31
CA ALA A 202 6.14 -6.69 -12.30
C ALA A 202 6.38 -5.70 -13.45
N LEU A 203 5.62 -5.85 -14.54
CA LEU A 203 5.55 -4.89 -15.63
C LEU A 203 4.17 -4.24 -15.63
N TRP A 204 4.13 -2.97 -15.28
CA TRP A 204 2.90 -2.20 -15.39
C TRP A 204 2.70 -1.76 -16.84
N ARG A 205 1.68 -2.33 -17.49
CA ARG A 205 1.35 -2.01 -18.87
C ARG A 205 0.36 -0.85 -18.94
N VAL A 206 0.76 0.20 -19.64
CA VAL A 206 -0.06 1.40 -19.82
C VAL A 206 -0.28 1.70 -21.30
N PRO A 207 -1.48 2.19 -21.69
CA PRO A 207 -1.84 2.38 -23.10
C PRO A 207 -1.21 3.60 -23.74
N SER A 208 -0.74 4.58 -22.96
CA SER A 208 -0.18 5.82 -23.50
C SER A 208 1.01 6.32 -22.68
N ALA A 209 1.87 7.13 -23.31
CA ALA A 209 2.97 7.79 -22.62
C ALA A 209 2.49 8.78 -21.53
N ASP A 210 1.25 9.26 -21.61
CA ASP A 210 0.64 10.18 -20.65
C ASP A 210 0.05 9.45 -19.42
N SER A 211 -0.10 8.13 -19.48
CA SER A 211 -0.81 7.36 -18.44
C SER A 211 -0.22 7.52 -17.05
N LEU A 212 1.11 7.54 -16.92
CA LEU A 212 1.77 7.73 -15.63
C LEU A 212 1.47 9.11 -15.04
N PHE A 213 1.54 10.17 -15.85
CA PHE A 213 1.20 11.53 -15.40
C PHE A 213 -0.27 11.61 -14.95
N GLN A 214 -1.20 11.03 -15.72
CA GLN A 214 -2.63 11.01 -15.38
C GLN A 214 -2.88 10.25 -14.07
N ALA A 215 -2.24 9.10 -13.88
CA ALA A 215 -2.34 8.33 -12.65
C ALA A 215 -1.89 9.14 -11.44
N GLN A 216 -0.73 9.79 -11.54
CA GLN A 216 -0.20 10.61 -10.44
C GLN A 216 -1.05 11.84 -10.14
N LEU A 217 -1.56 12.51 -11.16
CA LEU A 217 -2.37 13.73 -11.01
C LEU A 217 -3.76 13.44 -10.42
N HIS A 218 -4.40 12.35 -10.85
CA HIS A 218 -5.81 12.07 -10.55
C HIS A 218 -5.99 11.04 -9.45
N ALA A 219 -5.14 10.05 -9.36
CA ALA A 219 -5.27 8.92 -8.44
C ALA A 219 -4.18 8.82 -7.37
N GLY A 220 -3.19 9.72 -7.38
CA GLY A 220 -2.21 9.88 -6.31
C GLY A 220 -2.66 10.87 -5.23
N VAL A 221 -1.93 10.92 -4.11
CA VAL A 221 -2.18 11.89 -3.03
C VAL A 221 -1.05 12.90 -2.94
N ARG A 222 0.15 12.49 -2.52
CA ARG A 222 1.28 13.42 -2.28
C ARG A 222 1.79 14.02 -3.59
N THR A 223 2.08 13.19 -4.60
CA THR A 223 2.52 13.64 -5.91
C THR A 223 1.44 14.49 -6.58
N ALA A 224 0.16 14.10 -6.46
CA ALA A 224 -0.94 14.91 -6.98
C ALA A 224 -1.02 16.30 -6.33
N ALA A 225 -0.73 16.42 -5.04
CA ALA A 225 -0.70 17.72 -4.35
C ALA A 225 0.43 18.60 -4.91
N VAL A 226 1.61 18.03 -5.13
CA VAL A 226 2.74 18.74 -5.77
C VAL A 226 2.37 19.19 -7.18
N LEU A 227 1.84 18.29 -8.01
CA LEU A 227 1.45 18.58 -9.41
C LEU A 227 0.39 19.67 -9.50
N ARG A 228 -0.65 19.60 -8.67
CA ARG A 228 -1.76 20.58 -8.67
C ARG A 228 -1.35 21.96 -8.21
N ALA A 229 -0.27 22.08 -7.46
CA ALA A 229 0.27 23.37 -6.99
C ALA A 229 1.21 24.03 -8.02
N GLN A 230 1.55 23.35 -9.12
CA GLN A 230 2.45 23.92 -10.13
C GLN A 230 1.74 24.94 -11.03
N PRO A 231 2.44 26.02 -11.43
CA PRO A 231 1.98 26.89 -12.52
C PRO A 231 1.75 26.08 -13.81
N PRO A 232 0.82 26.51 -14.70
CA PRO A 232 0.47 25.76 -15.90
C PRO A 232 1.65 25.39 -16.79
N GLU A 233 2.61 26.31 -16.98
CA GLU A 233 3.80 26.07 -17.80
C GLU A 233 4.75 25.04 -17.17
N ARG A 234 4.85 25.00 -15.83
CA ARG A 234 5.64 24.01 -15.11
C ARG A 234 4.97 22.64 -15.15
N LEU A 235 3.65 22.63 -14.95
CA LEU A 235 2.87 21.39 -15.02
C LEU A 235 2.99 20.72 -16.39
N GLU A 236 2.93 21.50 -17.48
CA GLU A 236 3.10 20.96 -18.83
C GLU A 236 4.54 20.48 -19.10
N ALA A 237 5.56 21.17 -18.57
CA ALA A 237 6.94 20.71 -18.64
C ALA A 237 7.14 19.36 -17.91
N ILE A 238 6.59 19.21 -16.70
CA ILE A 238 6.60 17.96 -15.94
C ILE A 238 5.89 16.85 -16.72
N ARG A 239 4.70 17.14 -17.26
CA ARG A 239 3.94 16.19 -18.06
C ARG A 239 4.73 15.69 -19.27
N SER A 240 5.37 16.62 -20.01
CA SER A 240 6.19 16.29 -21.16
C SER A 240 7.38 15.41 -20.77
N ALA A 241 8.09 15.77 -19.70
CA ALA A 241 9.26 15.02 -19.20
C ALA A 241 8.88 13.61 -18.75
N ILE A 242 7.75 13.45 -18.04
CA ILE A 242 7.21 12.13 -17.66
C ILE A 242 6.88 11.31 -18.92
N ALA A 243 6.18 11.91 -19.90
CA ALA A 243 5.83 11.22 -21.13
C ALA A 243 7.08 10.77 -21.93
N ASP A 244 8.12 11.60 -21.99
CA ASP A 244 9.40 11.24 -22.61
C ASP A 244 10.11 10.10 -21.86
N GLY A 245 10.01 10.09 -20.54
CA GLY A 245 10.48 8.99 -19.70
C GLY A 245 9.76 7.67 -20.00
N VAL A 246 8.43 7.70 -20.08
CA VAL A 246 7.60 6.54 -20.38
C VAL A 246 7.88 5.98 -21.78
N ARG A 247 8.12 6.82 -22.79
CA ARG A 247 8.43 6.38 -24.16
C ARG A 247 9.65 5.47 -24.27
N ARG A 248 10.57 5.54 -23.30
CA ARG A 248 11.75 4.63 -23.26
C ARG A 248 11.38 3.16 -23.00
N TYR A 249 10.15 2.92 -22.54
CA TYR A 249 9.62 1.60 -22.22
C TYR A 249 8.55 1.13 -23.23
N ALA A 250 8.66 1.56 -24.48
CA ALA A 250 7.73 1.16 -25.54
C ALA A 250 7.73 -0.36 -25.74
N ASP A 251 6.53 -0.96 -25.82
CA ASP A 251 6.31 -2.39 -26.03
C ASP A 251 5.10 -2.61 -26.95
N GLY A 252 5.34 -2.66 -28.25
CA GLY A 252 4.29 -2.66 -29.27
C GLY A 252 3.49 -1.35 -29.28
N ASP A 253 2.19 -1.47 -29.17
CA ASP A 253 1.26 -0.31 -29.15
C ASP A 253 1.06 0.25 -27.73
N ALA A 254 1.81 -0.21 -26.74
CA ALA A 254 1.71 0.17 -25.33
C ALA A 254 3.10 0.46 -24.75
N PHE A 255 3.14 0.65 -23.43
CA PHE A 255 4.38 0.82 -22.67
C PHE A 255 4.38 -0.13 -21.47
N ALA A 256 5.55 -0.73 -21.16
CA ALA A 256 5.71 -1.69 -20.07
C ALA A 256 6.74 -1.17 -19.05
N LEU A 257 6.26 -0.54 -17.99
CA LEU A 257 7.07 0.07 -16.95
C LEU A 257 7.47 -0.98 -15.91
N PRO A 258 8.78 -1.26 -15.71
CA PRO A 258 9.22 -2.10 -14.60
C PRO A 258 8.87 -1.46 -13.27
N ILE A 259 8.30 -2.23 -12.36
CA ILE A 259 7.99 -1.85 -10.98
C ILE A 259 8.43 -2.94 -10.03
N ALA A 260 8.84 -2.55 -8.83
CA ALA A 260 9.31 -3.47 -7.80
C ALA A 260 8.75 -3.09 -6.42
N ALA A 261 8.29 -4.08 -5.68
CA ALA A 261 7.84 -3.95 -4.32
C ALA A 261 8.64 -4.85 -3.38
N ARG A 262 8.84 -4.38 -2.16
CA ARG A 262 9.20 -5.25 -1.04
C ARG A 262 7.93 -5.90 -0.53
N LEU A 263 7.88 -7.22 -0.53
CA LEU A 263 6.85 -8.04 0.08
C LEU A 263 7.35 -8.58 1.40
N ILE A 264 6.68 -8.22 2.48
CA ILE A 264 7.06 -8.59 3.84
C ILE A 264 5.96 -9.45 4.44
N SER A 265 6.33 -10.54 5.12
CA SER A 265 5.38 -11.31 5.92
C SER A 265 6.00 -11.85 7.20
N ALA A 266 5.22 -11.86 8.29
CA ALA A 266 5.62 -12.36 9.58
C ALA A 266 4.43 -12.91 10.38
N GLY A 267 4.67 -13.91 11.21
CA GLY A 267 3.72 -14.37 12.23
C GLY A 267 3.93 -13.65 13.55
N PRO A 268 2.92 -13.68 14.44
CA PRO A 268 3.08 -13.21 15.83
C PRO A 268 4.19 -13.96 16.57
N SER A 269 4.91 -13.26 17.47
CA SER A 269 5.72 -13.96 18.46
C SER A 269 4.81 -14.81 19.34
N GLY A 270 5.19 -16.06 19.60
CA GLY A 270 4.50 -16.88 20.60
C GLY A 270 4.46 -16.14 21.94
N ALA A 271 3.36 -16.22 22.66
CA ALA A 271 3.32 -15.79 24.07
C ALA A 271 4.47 -16.52 24.77
N GLY A 272 5.45 -15.78 25.30
CA GLY A 272 6.71 -16.28 25.80
C GLY A 272 6.54 -17.55 26.62
N GLY A 273 7.20 -18.62 26.18
CA GLY A 273 7.33 -19.81 26.98
C GLY A 273 7.96 -19.42 28.30
N ASP A 274 7.15 -19.49 29.34
CA ASP A 274 7.55 -19.30 30.73
C ASP A 274 8.76 -20.20 31.00
N GLY A 275 9.88 -19.57 31.35
CA GLY A 275 11.15 -20.26 31.60
C GLY A 275 11.00 -21.32 32.70
N ARG A 276 10.66 -22.54 32.29
CA ARG A 276 10.90 -23.68 33.16
C ARG A 276 12.38 -24.02 33.10
N GLU A 277 13.16 -23.30 33.89
CA GLU A 277 14.42 -23.79 34.38
C GLU A 277 14.18 -25.18 35.00
N HIS A 278 14.66 -26.22 34.35
CA HIS A 278 14.85 -27.51 35.00
C HIS A 278 16.00 -27.36 35.99
N ARG A 279 15.64 -27.36 37.26
CA ARG A 279 16.57 -27.68 38.36
C ARG A 279 16.82 -29.18 38.40
#